data_03e7e9448aa9ea8264424edb3c770965
#
_entry.id   03e7e9448aa9ea8264424edb3c770965
#
_cell.length_a   1.000
_cell.length_b   1.000
_cell.length_c   1.000
_cell.angle_alpha   90.00
_cell.angle_beta   90.00
_cell.angle_gamma   90.00
#
_symmetry.space_group_name_H-M   'P 1'
#
loop_
_entity.id
_entity.type
_entity.pdbx_description
1 polymer ?
#
loop_
_entity_poly.entity_id
_entity_poly.type
_entity_poly.pdbx_seq_one_letter_code
_entity_poly.pdbx_strand_id
1 'polypeptide(L)'
;MINADLKEFEFTSSFDGLIISAVIAVPSEQPCGVVQLIHGMNEHKERYYQFMDYLAGEGFITVIHDNRGHGKSICAPDDLGFMFRNGGEGFVSDIAQLTNIIKETYPGLPLFMIGHSMGSLGLRCFLKENDHLINGAVVLGCPCYSRFSGFVRAIDQAASQKLGSRFRSEKIDEIAESALNKNFEQDLPHSWICSERSVVEEFNADPLCNFKYTLNGYEGLLWL
;
A
#
# COMPACT_ATOMS: atom_id res chain seq x y z
N MET A 1 -19.60 -8.50 -5.76
CA MET A 1 -19.59 -8.73 -4.31
C MET A 1 -20.98 -9.16 -3.88
N ILE A 2 -21.05 -9.97 -2.86
CA ILE A 2 -22.31 -10.56 -2.39
C ILE A 2 -22.80 -9.83 -1.13
N ASN A 3 -21.87 -9.37 -0.29
CA ASN A 3 -22.14 -8.84 1.05
C ASN A 3 -22.02 -7.32 1.15
N ALA A 4 -21.49 -6.64 0.14
CA ALA A 4 -21.22 -5.22 0.22
C ALA A 4 -21.58 -4.43 -1.04
N ASP A 5 -22.00 -3.19 -0.83
CA ASP A 5 -22.08 -2.15 -1.86
C ASP A 5 -20.73 -1.43 -1.96
N LEU A 6 -20.07 -1.53 -3.12
CA LEU A 6 -18.79 -0.88 -3.41
C LEU A 6 -19.01 0.51 -3.99
N LYS A 7 -18.35 1.50 -3.42
CA LYS A 7 -18.34 2.89 -3.93
C LYS A 7 -16.91 3.38 -4.05
N GLU A 8 -16.49 3.67 -5.27
CA GLU A 8 -15.23 4.37 -5.54
C GLU A 8 -15.39 5.85 -5.19
N PHE A 9 -14.33 6.44 -4.65
CA PHE A 9 -14.22 7.87 -4.41
C PHE A 9 -12.75 8.29 -4.49
N GLU A 10 -12.52 9.59 -4.51
CA GLU A 10 -11.18 10.17 -4.55
C GLU A 10 -11.09 11.26 -3.48
N PHE A 11 -9.87 11.49 -2.99
CA PHE A 11 -9.56 12.66 -2.20
C PHE A 11 -8.23 13.27 -2.65
N THR A 12 -8.10 14.57 -2.49
CA THR A 12 -6.87 15.28 -2.77
C THR A 12 -5.96 15.20 -1.55
N SER A 13 -4.76 14.64 -1.72
CA SER A 13 -3.75 14.59 -0.65
C SER A 13 -3.45 16.00 -0.16
N SER A 14 -3.62 16.24 1.13
CA SER A 14 -3.29 17.51 1.78
C SER A 14 -1.78 17.76 1.83
N PHE A 15 -0.98 16.73 1.59
CA PHE A 15 0.47 16.80 1.62
C PHE A 15 1.06 17.47 0.37
N ASP A 16 0.56 17.13 -0.82
CA ASP A 16 1.14 17.59 -2.08
C ASP A 16 0.15 17.77 -3.24
N GLY A 17 -1.15 17.57 -2.99
CA GLY A 17 -2.19 17.74 -4.00
C GLY A 17 -2.40 16.54 -4.92
N LEU A 18 -1.73 15.40 -4.69
CA LEU A 18 -1.96 14.18 -5.47
C LEU A 18 -3.40 13.69 -5.27
N ILE A 19 -4.05 13.29 -6.34
CA ILE A 19 -5.36 12.63 -6.25
C ILE A 19 -5.16 11.19 -5.81
N ILE A 20 -5.77 10.83 -4.71
CA ILE A 20 -5.73 9.48 -4.13
C ILE A 20 -7.06 8.79 -4.41
N SER A 21 -6.99 7.68 -5.12
CA SER A 21 -8.14 6.84 -5.45
C SER A 21 -8.44 5.87 -4.32
N ALA A 22 -9.68 5.80 -3.89
CA ALA A 22 -10.12 4.96 -2.79
C ALA A 22 -11.42 4.23 -3.11
N VAL A 23 -11.72 3.21 -2.33
CA VAL A 23 -12.98 2.48 -2.39
C VAL A 23 -13.46 2.16 -0.99
N ILE A 24 -14.77 2.22 -0.81
CA ILE A 24 -15.45 1.80 0.39
C ILE A 24 -16.41 0.66 0.07
N ALA A 25 -16.44 -0.37 0.92
CA ALA A 25 -17.43 -1.43 0.91
C ALA A 25 -18.30 -1.29 2.16
N VAL A 26 -19.59 -1.11 1.95
CA VAL A 26 -20.56 -0.93 3.04
C VAL A 26 -21.43 -2.19 3.12
N PRO A 27 -21.52 -2.84 4.31
CA PRO A 27 -22.37 -3.99 4.48
C PRO A 27 -23.85 -3.64 4.32
N SER A 28 -24.67 -4.61 3.95
CA SER A 28 -26.12 -4.44 3.81
C SER A 28 -26.85 -4.27 5.16
N GLU A 29 -26.25 -4.74 6.23
CA GLU A 29 -26.77 -4.63 7.59
C GLU A 29 -26.10 -3.48 8.36
N GLN A 30 -26.61 -3.17 9.56
CA GLN A 30 -26.04 -2.13 10.40
C GLN A 30 -24.57 -2.45 10.75
N PRO A 31 -23.62 -1.57 10.42
CA PRO A 31 -22.20 -1.86 10.64
C PRO A 31 -21.84 -1.85 12.14
N CYS A 32 -20.94 -2.77 12.51
CA CYS A 32 -20.41 -2.89 13.87
C CYS A 32 -19.05 -2.17 14.05
N GLY A 33 -18.40 -1.75 12.96
CA GLY A 33 -17.11 -1.07 12.97
C GLY A 33 -16.61 -0.77 11.57
N VAL A 34 -15.45 -0.13 11.48
CA VAL A 34 -14.78 0.19 10.23
C VAL A 34 -13.39 -0.44 10.23
N VAL A 35 -12.95 -0.98 9.09
CA VAL A 35 -11.60 -1.48 8.87
C VAL A 35 -10.98 -0.69 7.72
N GLN A 36 -9.92 0.06 8.00
CA GLN A 36 -9.07 0.69 6.98
C GLN A 36 -7.94 -0.26 6.61
N LEU A 37 -7.84 -0.59 5.32
CA LEU A 37 -6.83 -1.46 4.75
C LEU A 37 -5.73 -0.63 4.08
N ILE A 38 -4.47 -1.10 4.19
CA ILE A 38 -3.30 -0.46 3.58
C ILE A 38 -2.51 -1.56 2.87
N HIS A 39 -2.48 -1.51 1.55
CA HIS A 39 -1.87 -2.55 0.71
C HIS A 39 -0.33 -2.45 0.66
N GLY A 40 0.31 -3.48 0.14
CA GLY A 40 1.76 -3.60 0.02
C GLY A 40 2.35 -2.94 -1.24
N MET A 41 3.63 -3.21 -1.45
CA MET A 41 4.37 -2.81 -2.66
C MET A 41 3.87 -3.61 -3.87
N ASN A 42 3.83 -2.99 -5.04
CA ASN A 42 3.42 -3.65 -6.28
C ASN A 42 2.03 -4.30 -6.21
N GLU A 43 1.10 -3.67 -5.54
CA GLU A 43 -0.31 -4.06 -5.50
C GLU A 43 -1.21 -2.83 -5.67
N HIS A 44 -2.52 -3.04 -5.68
CA HIS A 44 -3.54 -2.01 -5.75
C HIS A 44 -4.82 -2.44 -5.01
N LYS A 45 -5.72 -1.50 -4.75
CA LYS A 45 -6.91 -1.72 -3.92
C LYS A 45 -7.85 -2.83 -4.42
N GLU A 46 -7.96 -3.05 -5.72
CA GLU A 46 -8.87 -4.03 -6.29
C GLU A 46 -8.53 -5.47 -5.88
N ARG A 47 -7.25 -5.75 -5.55
CA ARG A 47 -6.81 -7.06 -5.06
C ARG A 47 -7.44 -7.43 -3.70
N TYR A 48 -7.92 -6.45 -2.96
CA TYR A 48 -8.53 -6.61 -1.64
C TYR A 48 -10.06 -6.75 -1.67
N TYR A 49 -10.71 -6.64 -2.83
CA TYR A 49 -12.17 -6.64 -2.93
C TYR A 49 -12.83 -7.90 -2.35
N GLN A 50 -12.23 -9.08 -2.54
CA GLN A 50 -12.75 -10.32 -1.95
C GLN A 50 -12.65 -10.30 -0.42
N PHE A 51 -11.56 -9.79 0.12
CA PHE A 51 -11.39 -9.64 1.56
C PHE A 51 -12.32 -8.57 2.14
N MET A 52 -12.55 -7.49 1.41
CA MET A 52 -13.53 -6.47 1.79
C MET A 52 -14.95 -7.03 1.83
N ASP A 53 -15.32 -7.87 0.85
CA ASP A 53 -16.62 -8.55 0.81
C ASP A 53 -16.78 -9.52 1.99
N TYR A 54 -15.74 -10.27 2.34
CA TYR A 54 -15.72 -11.12 3.52
C TYR A 54 -15.97 -10.32 4.80
N LEU A 55 -15.21 -9.24 5.02
CA LEU A 55 -15.37 -8.38 6.19
C LEU A 55 -16.73 -7.68 6.25
N ALA A 56 -17.31 -7.35 5.10
CA ALA A 56 -18.67 -6.82 5.03
C ALA A 56 -19.70 -7.89 5.46
N GLY A 57 -19.48 -9.16 5.13
CA GLY A 57 -20.28 -10.28 5.66
C GLY A 57 -20.20 -10.43 7.17
N GLU A 58 -19.10 -10.00 7.79
CA GLU A 58 -18.90 -9.93 9.24
C GLU A 58 -19.41 -8.60 9.85
N GLY A 59 -20.06 -7.74 9.07
CA GLY A 59 -20.65 -6.48 9.52
C GLY A 59 -19.70 -5.29 9.59
N PHE A 60 -18.52 -5.35 8.96
CA PHE A 60 -17.58 -4.21 8.91
C PHE A 60 -17.74 -3.40 7.64
N ILE A 61 -17.76 -2.08 7.77
CA ILE A 61 -17.39 -1.19 6.67
C ILE A 61 -15.90 -1.36 6.41
N THR A 62 -15.49 -1.52 5.15
CA THR A 62 -14.07 -1.57 4.80
C THR A 62 -13.72 -0.45 3.85
N VAL A 63 -12.56 0.17 4.05
CA VAL A 63 -12.05 1.26 3.22
C VAL A 63 -10.60 0.97 2.86
N ILE A 64 -10.25 1.13 1.59
CA ILE A 64 -8.87 1.03 1.11
C ILE A 64 -8.63 2.12 0.07
N HIS A 65 -7.42 2.66 0.03
CA HIS A 65 -6.98 3.54 -1.07
C HIS A 65 -5.81 2.89 -1.82
N ASP A 66 -5.63 3.25 -3.08
CA ASP A 66 -4.37 3.01 -3.75
C ASP A 66 -3.31 3.91 -3.12
N ASN A 67 -2.25 3.33 -2.61
CA ASN A 67 -1.12 4.09 -2.10
C ASN A 67 -0.53 4.96 -3.20
N ARG A 68 0.06 6.10 -2.86
CA ARG A 68 0.72 6.98 -3.85
C ARG A 68 1.71 6.22 -4.73
N GLY A 69 1.68 6.45 -6.03
CA GLY A 69 2.48 5.72 -7.02
C GLY A 69 1.99 4.30 -7.31
N HIS A 70 0.76 3.95 -6.91
CA HIS A 70 0.14 2.65 -7.14
C HIS A 70 -1.27 2.79 -7.69
N GLY A 71 -1.75 1.77 -8.37
CA GLY A 71 -3.11 1.70 -8.89
C GLY A 71 -3.51 2.96 -9.66
N LYS A 72 -4.58 3.62 -9.21
CA LYS A 72 -5.09 4.87 -9.79
C LYS A 72 -4.54 6.15 -9.09
N SER A 73 -3.75 6.02 -8.02
CA SER A 73 -3.14 7.16 -7.29
C SER A 73 -1.83 7.62 -7.95
N ILE A 74 -1.93 7.98 -9.21
CA ILE A 74 -0.86 8.41 -10.12
C ILE A 74 -1.36 9.57 -10.99
N CYS A 75 -0.44 10.40 -11.52
CA CYS A 75 -0.80 11.45 -12.49
C CYS A 75 -0.70 10.95 -13.94
N ALA A 76 0.15 9.96 -14.19
CA ALA A 76 0.36 9.33 -15.50
C ALA A 76 0.77 7.86 -15.34
N PRO A 77 0.58 6.99 -16.34
CA PRO A 77 0.96 5.58 -16.27
C PRO A 77 2.43 5.35 -15.87
N ASP A 78 3.33 6.24 -16.29
CA ASP A 78 4.75 6.19 -15.94
C ASP A 78 5.06 6.55 -14.47
N ASP A 79 4.05 6.95 -13.69
CA ASP A 79 4.20 7.23 -12.26
C ASP A 79 4.07 5.98 -11.38
N LEU A 80 3.70 4.82 -11.93
CA LEU A 80 3.70 3.58 -11.14
C LEU A 80 5.08 3.35 -10.52
N GLY A 81 5.12 3.18 -9.20
CA GLY A 81 6.37 3.06 -8.43
C GLY A 81 7.12 4.38 -8.17
N PHE A 82 6.52 5.54 -8.48
CA PHE A 82 7.02 6.86 -8.13
C PHE A 82 6.18 7.45 -6.98
N MET A 83 6.77 7.60 -5.80
CA MET A 83 6.03 8.02 -4.59
C MET A 83 5.94 9.54 -4.40
N PHE A 84 6.28 10.32 -5.43
CA PHE A 84 6.23 11.79 -5.45
C PHE A 84 7.17 12.43 -4.42
N ARG A 85 6.91 13.69 -4.06
CA ARG A 85 7.77 14.44 -3.14
C ARG A 85 7.68 13.84 -1.72
N ASN A 86 8.83 13.59 -1.10
CA ASN A 86 8.91 13.03 0.27
C ASN A 86 7.96 11.83 0.45
N GLY A 87 8.09 10.85 -0.45
CA GLY A 87 7.09 9.78 -0.63
C GLY A 87 6.72 9.02 0.63
N GLY A 88 7.67 8.76 1.54
CA GLY A 88 7.38 8.09 2.81
C GLY A 88 6.51 8.95 3.74
N GLU A 89 6.81 10.24 3.88
CA GLU A 89 6.00 11.18 4.67
C GLU A 89 4.60 11.35 4.06
N GLY A 90 4.53 11.54 2.73
CA GLY A 90 3.28 11.64 2.01
C GLY A 90 2.42 10.39 2.15
N PHE A 91 3.02 9.20 2.11
CA PHE A 91 2.34 7.92 2.32
C PHE A 91 1.63 7.86 3.70
N VAL A 92 2.33 8.24 4.77
CA VAL A 92 1.75 8.26 6.12
C VAL A 92 0.69 9.35 6.25
N SER A 93 0.90 10.51 5.62
CA SER A 93 -0.07 11.61 5.60
C SER A 93 -1.38 11.20 4.91
N ASP A 94 -1.31 10.47 3.79
CA ASP A 94 -2.50 9.99 3.07
C ASP A 94 -3.30 8.99 3.91
N ILE A 95 -2.60 8.08 4.62
CA ILE A 95 -3.24 7.17 5.58
C ILE A 95 -3.99 7.96 6.65
N ALA A 96 -3.36 8.96 7.25
CA ALA A 96 -3.94 9.77 8.32
C ALA A 96 -5.13 10.61 7.80
N GLN A 97 -5.03 11.16 6.60
CA GLN A 97 -6.11 11.91 5.98
C GLN A 97 -7.34 11.03 5.73
N LEU A 98 -7.14 9.82 5.16
CA LEU A 98 -8.24 8.87 4.98
C LEU A 98 -8.85 8.44 6.31
N THR A 99 -8.04 8.24 7.35
CA THR A 99 -8.51 7.95 8.71
C THR A 99 -9.46 9.03 9.22
N ASN A 100 -9.10 10.30 9.04
CA ASN A 100 -9.96 11.42 9.46
C ASN A 100 -11.25 11.47 8.66
N ILE A 101 -11.20 11.28 7.33
CA ILE A 101 -12.40 11.20 6.47
C ILE A 101 -13.34 10.07 6.97
N ILE A 102 -12.80 8.90 7.31
CA ILE A 102 -13.59 7.78 7.85
C ILE A 102 -14.25 8.17 9.18
N LYS A 103 -13.52 8.78 10.10
CA LYS A 103 -14.05 9.18 11.42
C LYS A 103 -15.14 10.24 11.33
N GLU A 104 -15.00 11.17 10.39
CA GLU A 104 -16.02 12.19 10.11
C GLU A 104 -17.27 11.59 9.46
N THR A 105 -17.09 10.61 8.57
CA THR A 105 -18.20 9.98 7.84
C THR A 105 -18.97 8.97 8.72
N TYR A 106 -18.27 8.27 9.62
CA TYR A 106 -18.82 7.23 10.49
C TYR A 106 -18.53 7.48 11.97
N PRO A 107 -19.05 8.58 12.54
CA PRO A 107 -18.78 8.96 13.92
C PRO A 107 -19.32 7.89 14.88
N GLY A 108 -18.52 7.54 15.87
CA GLY A 108 -18.90 6.61 16.93
C GLY A 108 -18.68 5.12 16.61
N LEU A 109 -18.39 4.74 15.38
CA LEU A 109 -17.99 3.37 15.08
C LEU A 109 -16.51 3.14 15.46
N PRO A 110 -16.17 1.99 16.04
CA PRO A 110 -14.78 1.62 16.27
C PRO A 110 -14.06 1.46 14.94
N LEU A 111 -12.83 1.99 14.87
CA LEU A 111 -11.99 1.95 13.68
C LEU A 111 -10.77 1.05 13.93
N PHE A 112 -10.56 0.11 13.04
CA PHE A 112 -9.40 -0.79 13.02
C PHE A 112 -8.59 -0.56 11.75
N MET A 113 -7.31 -0.91 11.80
CA MET A 113 -6.44 -0.86 10.62
C MET A 113 -5.75 -2.19 10.37
N ILE A 114 -5.61 -2.55 9.09
CA ILE A 114 -4.80 -3.69 8.65
C ILE A 114 -3.82 -3.21 7.60
N GLY A 115 -2.52 -3.32 7.90
CA GLY A 115 -1.45 -2.98 6.95
C GLY A 115 -0.68 -4.24 6.54
N HIS A 116 -0.52 -4.44 5.23
CA HIS A 116 0.22 -5.56 4.66
C HIS A 116 1.55 -5.11 4.07
N SER A 117 2.64 -5.83 4.36
CA SER A 117 3.97 -5.58 3.78
C SER A 117 4.41 -4.11 3.90
N MET A 118 4.63 -3.38 2.80
CA MET A 118 4.89 -1.93 2.80
C MET A 118 3.79 -1.15 3.55
N GLY A 119 2.51 -1.52 3.37
CA GLY A 119 1.41 -0.92 4.12
C GLY A 119 1.52 -1.13 5.64
N SER A 120 2.14 -2.23 6.07
CA SER A 120 2.41 -2.48 7.49
C SER A 120 3.51 -1.56 8.05
N LEU A 121 4.49 -1.17 7.24
CA LEU A 121 5.49 -0.15 7.61
C LEU A 121 4.82 1.21 7.77
N GLY A 122 3.99 1.62 6.78
CA GLY A 122 3.22 2.86 6.86
C GLY A 122 2.29 2.91 8.07
N LEU A 123 1.59 1.80 8.37
CA LEU A 123 0.75 1.68 9.57
C LEU A 123 1.58 1.88 10.86
N ARG A 124 2.75 1.27 10.96
CA ARG A 124 3.63 1.46 12.11
C ARG A 124 4.13 2.90 12.25
N CYS A 125 4.43 3.56 11.14
CA CYS A 125 4.77 4.98 11.14
C CYS A 125 3.58 5.85 11.57
N PHE A 126 2.38 5.57 11.05
CA PHE A 126 1.14 6.23 11.46
C PHE A 126 0.89 6.12 12.97
N LEU A 127 1.07 4.94 13.55
CA LEU A 127 0.83 4.69 14.99
C LEU A 127 1.74 5.51 15.92
N LYS A 128 2.88 6.02 15.46
CA LYS A 128 3.78 6.83 16.30
C LYS A 128 3.12 8.13 16.80
N GLU A 129 2.20 8.69 15.99
CA GLU A 129 1.59 9.99 16.28
C GLU A 129 0.04 9.92 16.32
N ASN A 130 -0.55 8.88 15.75
CA ASN A 130 -1.99 8.79 15.50
C ASN A 130 -2.66 7.55 16.11
N ASP A 131 -2.03 6.86 17.05
CA ASP A 131 -2.55 5.65 17.70
C ASP A 131 -3.91 5.89 18.38
N HIS A 132 -4.12 7.09 18.91
CA HIS A 132 -5.37 7.53 19.56
C HIS A 132 -6.57 7.63 18.60
N LEU A 133 -6.34 7.59 17.29
CA LEU A 133 -7.41 7.65 16.27
C LEU A 133 -8.10 6.31 16.03
N ILE A 134 -7.48 5.19 16.42
CA ILE A 134 -7.96 3.83 16.12
C ILE A 134 -8.12 2.98 17.35
N ASN A 135 -8.91 1.90 17.24
CA ASN A 135 -9.21 0.97 18.32
C ASN A 135 -8.32 -0.29 18.30
N GLY A 136 -7.66 -0.56 17.17
CA GLY A 136 -6.74 -1.68 17.04
C GLY A 136 -6.08 -1.75 15.68
N ALA A 137 -4.95 -2.46 15.61
CA ALA A 137 -4.15 -2.58 14.40
C ALA A 137 -3.67 -4.01 14.19
N VAL A 138 -3.68 -4.45 12.92
CA VAL A 138 -3.08 -5.72 12.47
C VAL A 138 -1.93 -5.40 11.52
N VAL A 139 -0.74 -5.87 11.87
CA VAL A 139 0.50 -5.68 11.10
C VAL A 139 0.84 -7.02 10.45
N LEU A 140 0.61 -7.13 9.13
CA LEU A 140 0.79 -8.36 8.37
C LEU A 140 2.04 -8.30 7.50
N GLY A 141 2.84 -9.40 7.51
CA GLY A 141 3.99 -9.54 6.61
C GLY A 141 4.99 -8.38 6.72
N CYS A 142 5.16 -7.81 7.91
CA CYS A 142 6.00 -6.65 8.13
C CYS A 142 7.46 -6.98 7.81
N PRO A 143 8.13 -6.26 6.90
CA PRO A 143 9.54 -6.44 6.65
C PRO A 143 10.39 -6.22 7.90
N CYS A 144 11.41 -7.05 8.07
CA CYS A 144 12.33 -6.92 9.20
C CYS A 144 13.20 -5.66 9.05
N TYR A 145 13.47 -5.00 10.18
CA TYR A 145 14.46 -3.93 10.23
C TYR A 145 15.83 -4.44 9.80
N SER A 146 16.47 -3.73 8.88
CA SER A 146 17.87 -3.96 8.51
C SER A 146 18.75 -2.82 9.04
N ARG A 147 19.79 -3.17 9.82
CA ARG A 147 20.81 -2.21 10.25
C ARG A 147 21.54 -1.50 9.10
N PHE A 148 21.40 -2.02 7.87
CA PHE A 148 21.98 -1.45 6.66
C PHE A 148 21.00 -0.55 5.87
N SER A 149 19.73 -0.44 6.28
CA SER A 149 18.72 0.34 5.55
C SER A 149 19.14 1.81 5.36
N GLY A 150 19.74 2.43 6.37
CA GLY A 150 20.27 3.80 6.25
C GLY A 150 21.40 3.95 5.23
N PHE A 151 22.28 2.95 5.11
CA PHE A 151 23.34 2.93 4.11
C PHE A 151 22.78 2.72 2.69
N VAL A 152 21.84 1.79 2.54
CA VAL A 152 21.16 1.57 1.26
C VAL A 152 20.42 2.82 0.82
N ARG A 153 19.72 3.49 1.73
CA ARG A 153 19.03 4.77 1.46
C ARG A 153 20.01 5.86 1.01
N ALA A 154 21.18 5.97 1.64
CA ALA A 154 22.19 6.96 1.22
C ALA A 154 22.73 6.70 -0.20
N ILE A 155 22.91 5.42 -0.57
CA ILE A 155 23.29 5.03 -1.94
C ILE A 155 22.18 5.38 -2.93
N ASP A 156 20.95 5.07 -2.60
CA ASP A 156 19.78 5.36 -3.43
C ASP A 156 19.63 6.88 -3.66
N GLN A 157 19.78 7.69 -2.62
CA GLN A 157 19.77 9.16 -2.72
C GLN A 157 20.89 9.70 -3.62
N ALA A 158 22.11 9.17 -3.50
CA ALA A 158 23.24 9.56 -4.35
C ALA A 158 22.99 9.16 -5.82
N ALA A 159 22.42 7.98 -6.07
CA ALA A 159 22.01 7.53 -7.39
C ALA A 159 20.90 8.43 -7.97
N SER A 160 19.90 8.78 -7.17
CA SER A 160 18.79 9.65 -7.54
C SER A 160 19.27 11.07 -7.94
N GLN A 161 20.24 11.61 -7.22
CA GLN A 161 20.86 12.91 -7.59
C GLN A 161 21.59 12.86 -8.92
N LYS A 162 22.20 11.72 -9.26
CA LYS A 162 23.00 11.58 -10.49
C LYS A 162 22.17 11.16 -11.71
N LEU A 163 21.21 10.26 -11.52
CA LEU A 163 20.45 9.61 -12.59
C LEU A 163 19.02 10.18 -12.73
N GLY A 164 18.56 10.93 -11.73
CA GLY A 164 17.21 11.43 -11.62
C GLY A 164 16.31 10.51 -10.77
N SER A 165 15.39 11.11 -10.04
CA SER A 165 14.49 10.42 -9.11
C SER A 165 13.52 9.42 -9.78
N ARG A 166 13.25 9.59 -11.07
CA ARG A 166 12.40 8.71 -11.89
C ARG A 166 13.16 7.55 -12.53
N PHE A 167 14.48 7.48 -12.35
CA PHE A 167 15.27 6.39 -12.90
C PHE A 167 14.84 5.04 -12.28
N ARG A 168 14.69 4.02 -13.12
CA ARG A 168 14.37 2.64 -12.74
C ARG A 168 15.61 1.78 -12.95
N SER A 169 16.10 1.16 -11.90
CA SER A 169 17.32 0.36 -11.94
C SER A 169 16.97 -1.12 -12.03
N GLU A 170 17.15 -1.73 -13.18
CA GLU A 170 16.99 -3.19 -13.35
C GLU A 170 17.80 -3.99 -12.32
N LYS A 171 19.01 -3.53 -12.03
CA LYS A 171 19.87 -4.19 -11.06
C LYS A 171 19.34 -4.14 -9.63
N ILE A 172 18.69 -3.05 -9.22
CA ILE A 172 18.07 -2.95 -7.89
C ILE A 172 16.86 -3.86 -7.82
N ASP A 173 16.01 -3.87 -8.85
CA ASP A 173 14.83 -4.73 -8.92
C ASP A 173 15.23 -6.21 -8.91
N GLU A 174 16.23 -6.62 -9.70
CA GLU A 174 16.76 -7.99 -9.71
C GLU A 174 17.28 -8.42 -8.33
N ILE A 175 17.99 -7.55 -7.62
CA ILE A 175 18.48 -7.84 -6.26
C ILE A 175 17.31 -7.99 -5.30
N ALA A 176 16.32 -7.09 -5.35
CA ALA A 176 15.14 -7.12 -4.47
C ALA A 176 14.32 -8.39 -4.73
N GLU A 177 14.00 -8.68 -5.99
CA GLU A 177 13.25 -9.87 -6.40
C GLU A 177 13.98 -11.16 -6.03
N SER A 178 15.29 -11.25 -6.33
CA SER A 178 16.09 -12.42 -5.97
C SER A 178 16.14 -12.65 -4.46
N ALA A 179 16.19 -11.60 -3.66
CA ALA A 179 16.19 -11.72 -2.20
C ALA A 179 14.85 -12.26 -1.67
N LEU A 180 13.73 -11.81 -2.24
CA LEU A 180 12.40 -12.25 -1.86
C LEU A 180 12.10 -13.68 -2.35
N ASN A 181 12.49 -13.99 -3.59
CA ASN A 181 12.18 -15.28 -4.22
C ASN A 181 13.13 -16.44 -3.83
N LYS A 182 14.19 -16.15 -3.07
CA LYS A 182 15.31 -17.09 -2.78
C LYS A 182 14.88 -18.46 -2.27
N ASN A 183 13.81 -18.54 -1.49
CA ASN A 183 13.34 -19.76 -0.84
C ASN A 183 12.10 -20.36 -1.51
N PHE A 184 11.70 -19.86 -2.67
CA PHE A 184 10.51 -20.27 -3.40
C PHE A 184 10.88 -20.86 -4.77
N GLU A 185 9.89 -21.32 -5.52
CA GLU A 185 10.07 -21.84 -6.87
C GLU A 185 10.65 -20.75 -7.79
N GLN A 186 11.70 -21.12 -8.56
CA GLN A 186 12.44 -20.16 -9.38
C GLN A 186 11.95 -20.13 -10.85
N ASP A 187 11.00 -20.98 -11.20
CA ASP A 187 10.45 -21.07 -12.55
C ASP A 187 9.39 -20.00 -12.86
N LEU A 188 8.91 -19.31 -11.82
CA LEU A 188 7.92 -18.26 -11.93
C LEU A 188 8.36 -17.03 -11.13
N PRO A 189 8.45 -15.83 -11.75
CA PRO A 189 8.71 -14.60 -11.02
C PRO A 189 7.67 -14.37 -9.91
N HIS A 190 8.07 -13.72 -8.84
CA HIS A 190 7.23 -13.39 -7.69
C HIS A 190 6.56 -14.58 -6.97
N SER A 191 7.15 -15.79 -7.06
CA SER A 191 6.62 -17.00 -6.37
C SER A 191 6.51 -16.85 -4.85
N TRP A 192 7.17 -15.86 -4.27
CA TRP A 192 7.09 -15.53 -2.85
C TRP A 192 5.76 -14.90 -2.42
N ILE A 193 4.93 -14.43 -3.37
CA ILE A 193 3.69 -13.70 -3.08
C ILE A 193 2.59 -14.61 -2.54
N CYS A 194 2.44 -15.81 -3.14
CA CYS A 194 1.38 -16.74 -2.78
C CYS A 194 1.79 -18.18 -3.07
N SER A 195 1.30 -19.14 -2.28
CA SER A 195 1.47 -20.57 -2.53
C SER A 195 0.59 -21.08 -3.70
N GLU A 196 -0.46 -20.33 -4.05
CA GLU A 196 -1.33 -20.66 -5.19
C GLU A 196 -0.76 -20.08 -6.48
N ARG A 197 -0.30 -20.97 -7.38
CA ARG A 197 0.34 -20.59 -8.64
C ARG A 197 -0.52 -19.67 -9.51
N SER A 198 -1.82 -19.91 -9.59
CA SER A 198 -2.76 -19.08 -10.36
C SER A 198 -2.76 -17.61 -9.88
N VAL A 199 -2.67 -17.38 -8.57
CA VAL A 199 -2.60 -16.04 -7.97
C VAL A 199 -1.29 -15.34 -8.36
N VAL A 200 -0.18 -16.08 -8.40
CA VAL A 200 1.12 -15.53 -8.84
C VAL A 200 1.08 -15.20 -10.35
N GLU A 201 0.48 -16.07 -11.17
CA GLU A 201 0.31 -15.83 -12.61
C GLU A 201 -0.57 -14.59 -12.87
N GLU A 202 -1.68 -14.43 -12.15
CA GLU A 202 -2.53 -13.23 -12.20
C GLU A 202 -1.74 -11.97 -11.81
N PHE A 203 -0.97 -12.03 -10.72
CA PHE A 203 -0.13 -10.91 -10.30
C PHE A 203 0.90 -10.53 -11.38
N ASN A 204 1.55 -11.51 -11.99
CA ASN A 204 2.55 -11.29 -13.04
C ASN A 204 1.95 -10.73 -14.33
N ALA A 205 0.68 -11.03 -14.61
CA ALA A 205 -0.04 -10.54 -15.78
C ALA A 205 -0.64 -9.13 -15.57
N ASP A 206 -0.77 -8.69 -14.32
CA ASP A 206 -1.38 -7.41 -14.00
C ASP A 206 -0.35 -6.26 -14.13
N PRO A 207 -0.55 -5.30 -15.05
CA PRO A 207 0.35 -4.16 -15.21
C PRO A 207 0.37 -3.23 -13.99
N LEU A 208 -0.63 -3.28 -13.11
CA LEU A 208 -0.69 -2.53 -11.86
C LEU A 208 0.06 -3.24 -10.71
N CYS A 209 0.55 -4.45 -10.94
CA CYS A 209 1.37 -5.22 -10.01
C CYS A 209 2.79 -5.44 -10.54
N ASN A 210 2.94 -5.70 -11.83
CA ASN A 210 4.21 -6.02 -12.46
C ASN A 210 4.89 -4.76 -13.03
N PHE A 211 5.27 -3.84 -12.16
CA PHE A 211 6.04 -2.65 -12.51
C PHE A 211 7.29 -2.49 -11.64
N LYS A 212 8.31 -1.80 -12.17
CA LYS A 212 9.55 -1.51 -11.44
C LYS A 212 9.43 -0.20 -10.69
N TYR A 213 9.94 -0.17 -9.48
CA TYR A 213 10.05 1.06 -8.70
C TYR A 213 11.07 2.02 -9.28
N THR A 214 10.81 3.31 -9.12
CA THR A 214 11.80 4.36 -9.34
C THR A 214 12.73 4.48 -8.12
N LEU A 215 13.87 5.16 -8.26
CA LEU A 215 14.73 5.48 -7.10
C LEU A 215 13.96 6.25 -6.03
N ASN A 216 13.10 7.21 -6.42
CA ASN A 216 12.22 7.89 -5.47
C ASN A 216 11.25 6.93 -4.75
N GLY A 217 10.73 5.93 -5.43
CA GLY A 217 9.87 4.92 -4.83
C GLY A 217 10.61 4.09 -3.78
N TYR A 218 11.83 3.64 -4.09
CA TYR A 218 12.70 2.95 -3.13
C TYR A 218 13.09 3.86 -1.96
N GLU A 219 13.39 5.15 -2.20
CA GLU A 219 13.66 6.11 -1.13
C GLU A 219 12.48 6.22 -0.17
N GLY A 220 11.25 6.32 -0.70
CA GLY A 220 10.03 6.36 0.08
C GLY A 220 9.81 5.09 0.91
N LEU A 221 10.03 3.91 0.30
CA LEU A 221 9.96 2.62 1.00
C LEU A 221 10.99 2.51 2.13
N LEU A 222 12.23 2.95 1.89
CA LEU A 222 13.32 2.92 2.89
C LEU A 222 13.16 3.98 4.00
N TRP A 223 12.28 4.96 3.79
CA TRP A 223 11.93 5.94 4.82
C TRP A 223 10.94 5.36 5.84
N LEU A 224 10.00 4.53 5.40
CA LEU A 224 9.02 3.84 6.25
C LEU A 224 9.69 2.85 7.21
#